data_575a83d677b3bf87c958c9c5a3002999
#
_entry.id   575a83d677b3bf87c958c9c5a3002999
#
_cell.length_a   1.000
_cell.length_b   1.000
_cell.length_c   1.000
_cell.angle_alpha   90.00
_cell.angle_beta   90.00
_cell.angle_gamma   90.00
#
_symmetry.space_group_name_H-M   'P 1'
#
loop_
_entity.id
_entity.type
_entity.pdbx_description
1 polymer ?
#
loop_
_entity_poly.entity_id
_entity_poly.type
_entity_poly.pdbx_seq_one_letter_code
_entity_poly.pdbx_strand_id
1 'polypeptide(L)'
;MANNETNTHSKYSPSKMALLATCPGYVPRPMTKEEEEDDFSPAAIGTRVHAALETKNPESLLTKHEHILYTAASNMVDRLMSIFATEVQTDKVEVLPEHKFEGIVFNPDDEAQTGTADVLVRHGDTSMIIDYKMGMVPVSDPAENTQFIYYGLLEMAERPECKRII
;
A
#
# COMPACT_ATOMS: atom_id res chain seq x y z
N MET A 1 4.77 -15.99 27.31
CA MET A 1 4.79 -16.64 25.98
C MET A 1 4.47 -15.56 24.98
N ALA A 2 5.48 -15.05 24.28
CA ALA A 2 5.30 -14.00 23.30
C ALA A 2 4.75 -14.65 22.02
N ASN A 3 3.55 -14.23 21.61
CA ASN A 3 3.03 -14.58 20.30
C ASN A 3 3.92 -13.91 19.25
N ASN A 4 4.79 -14.70 18.62
CA ASN A 4 5.39 -14.33 17.35
C ASN A 4 4.26 -14.36 16.30
N GLU A 5 3.54 -13.27 16.14
CA GLU A 5 2.75 -13.03 14.95
C GLU A 5 3.76 -12.80 13.81
N THR A 6 4.12 -13.88 13.16
CA THR A 6 4.79 -13.81 11.86
C THR A 6 3.84 -13.06 10.94
N ASN A 7 4.25 -11.87 10.52
CA ASN A 7 3.54 -11.05 9.55
C ASN A 7 3.59 -11.76 8.19
N THR A 8 2.81 -12.83 8.06
CA THR A 8 2.72 -13.63 6.84
C THR A 8 1.79 -12.90 5.89
N HIS A 9 2.39 -12.04 5.06
CA HIS A 9 1.68 -11.51 3.90
C HIS A 9 1.06 -12.66 3.11
N SER A 10 -0.22 -12.55 2.78
CA SER A 10 -0.91 -13.51 1.94
C SER A 10 -0.08 -13.84 0.69
N LYS A 11 -0.13 -15.09 0.24
CA LYS A 11 0.48 -15.54 -1.02
C LYS A 11 0.07 -14.64 -2.20
N TYR A 12 -1.15 -14.16 -2.19
CA TYR A 12 -1.79 -13.35 -3.22
C TYR A 12 -1.97 -11.88 -2.81
N SER A 13 -0.99 -11.28 -2.14
CA SER A 13 -1.06 -9.85 -1.81
C SER A 13 -0.90 -8.97 -3.06
N PRO A 14 -1.50 -7.77 -3.10
CA PRO A 14 -1.42 -6.87 -4.25
C PRO A 14 0.01 -6.59 -4.73
N SER A 15 0.96 -6.44 -3.81
CA SER A 15 2.39 -6.23 -4.12
C SER A 15 3.06 -7.38 -4.86
N LYS A 16 2.48 -8.60 -4.82
CA LYS A 16 3.00 -9.80 -5.50
C LYS A 16 2.31 -10.08 -6.83
N MET A 17 1.22 -9.38 -7.15
CA MET A 17 0.40 -9.71 -8.31
C MET A 17 1.15 -9.63 -9.64
N ALA A 18 2.05 -8.66 -9.82
CA ALA A 18 2.87 -8.55 -11.04
C ALA A 18 3.77 -9.79 -11.23
N LEU A 19 4.37 -10.28 -10.15
CA LEU A 19 5.23 -11.47 -10.17
C LEU A 19 4.42 -12.73 -10.41
N LEU A 20 3.25 -12.87 -9.78
CA LEU A 20 2.35 -14.00 -9.96
C LEU A 20 1.73 -14.03 -11.35
N ALA A 21 1.45 -12.88 -11.96
CA ALA A 21 0.99 -12.80 -13.35
C ALA A 21 2.06 -13.31 -14.34
N THR A 22 3.33 -13.07 -14.03
CA THR A 22 4.46 -13.54 -14.85
C THR A 22 4.79 -15.01 -14.56
N CYS A 23 4.72 -15.43 -13.30
CA CYS A 23 5.02 -16.79 -12.86
C CYS A 23 4.06 -17.22 -11.73
N PRO A 24 2.99 -17.96 -12.03
CA PRO A 24 2.02 -18.41 -11.01
C PRO A 24 2.62 -19.26 -9.89
N GLY A 25 3.78 -19.88 -10.15
CA GLY A 25 4.54 -20.64 -9.16
C GLY A 25 5.57 -19.82 -8.37
N TYR A 26 5.55 -18.49 -8.48
CA TYR A 26 6.51 -17.63 -7.77
C TYR A 26 6.43 -17.83 -6.25
N VAL A 27 7.59 -18.11 -5.67
CA VAL A 27 7.78 -18.18 -4.23
C VAL A 27 8.87 -17.16 -3.86
N PRO A 28 8.59 -16.21 -2.96
CA PRO A 28 9.60 -15.25 -2.52
C PRO A 28 10.81 -15.97 -1.92
N ARG A 29 12.00 -15.55 -2.30
CA ARG A 29 13.22 -15.98 -1.63
C ARG A 29 13.20 -15.41 -0.19
N PRO A 30 13.48 -16.21 0.83
CA PRO A 30 13.68 -15.66 2.18
C PRO A 30 14.88 -14.71 2.17
N MET A 31 14.78 -13.62 2.93
CA MET A 31 15.91 -12.71 3.13
C MET A 31 17.02 -13.42 3.91
N THR A 32 18.27 -13.08 3.64
CA THR A 32 19.39 -13.51 4.46
C THR A 32 19.44 -12.68 5.74
N LYS A 33 20.09 -13.18 6.79
CA LYS A 33 20.26 -12.43 8.03
C LYS A 33 21.01 -11.11 7.83
N GLU A 34 21.98 -11.08 6.91
CA GLU A 34 22.73 -9.87 6.57
C GLU A 34 21.83 -8.82 5.87
N GLU A 35 20.87 -9.26 5.05
CA GLU A 35 19.88 -8.36 4.42
C GLU A 35 18.86 -7.86 5.45
N GLU A 36 18.52 -8.64 6.47
CA GLU A 36 17.61 -8.23 7.55
C GLU A 36 18.28 -7.24 8.53
N GLU A 37 19.60 -7.32 8.70
CA GLU A 37 20.36 -6.49 9.62
C GLU A 37 20.89 -5.18 9.00
N ASP A 38 20.71 -4.97 7.68
CA ASP A 38 21.17 -3.74 7.01
C ASP A 38 20.14 -2.60 7.16
N ASP A 39 20.34 -1.79 8.19
CA ASP A 39 19.53 -0.60 8.48
C ASP A 39 19.51 0.45 7.37
N PHE A 40 20.47 0.41 6.44
CA PHE A 40 20.58 1.34 5.33
C PHE A 40 20.17 0.72 3.99
N SER A 41 19.65 -0.50 3.99
CA SER A 41 19.08 -1.09 2.79
C SER A 41 17.89 -0.28 2.28
N PRO A 42 17.62 -0.25 0.97
CA PRO A 42 16.43 0.41 0.42
C PRO A 42 15.12 -0.07 1.06
N ALA A 43 15.04 -1.33 1.44
CA ALA A 43 13.89 -1.91 2.10
C ALA A 43 13.71 -1.36 3.53
N ALA A 44 14.80 -1.30 4.33
CA ALA A 44 14.76 -0.76 5.69
C ALA A 44 14.42 0.74 5.69
N ILE A 45 15.02 1.52 4.77
CA ILE A 45 14.68 2.93 4.55
C ILE A 45 13.19 3.07 4.22
N GLY A 46 12.68 2.29 3.26
CA GLY A 46 11.29 2.29 2.87
C GLY A 46 10.36 2.04 4.06
N THR A 47 10.63 0.99 4.82
CA THR A 47 9.85 0.62 6.02
C THR A 47 9.79 1.75 7.05
N ARG A 48 10.92 2.42 7.36
CA ARG A 48 10.94 3.54 8.31
C ARG A 48 10.17 4.75 7.80
N VAL A 49 10.31 5.09 6.51
CA VAL A 49 9.57 6.21 5.93
C VAL A 49 8.07 5.93 5.92
N HIS A 50 7.63 4.71 5.59
CA HIS A 50 6.22 4.30 5.69
C HIS A 50 5.69 4.46 7.12
N ALA A 51 6.38 3.89 8.11
CA ALA A 51 5.98 4.01 9.51
C ALA A 51 5.92 5.47 10.00
N ALA A 52 6.83 6.32 9.53
CA ALA A 52 6.81 7.73 9.84
C ALA A 52 5.61 8.45 9.20
N LEU A 53 5.23 8.10 7.97
CA LEU A 53 4.06 8.65 7.28
C LEU A 53 2.75 8.22 7.95
N GLU A 54 2.63 6.94 8.30
CA GLU A 54 1.49 6.38 9.04
C GLU A 54 1.27 7.12 10.36
N THR A 55 2.32 7.22 11.18
CA THR A 55 2.26 7.82 12.51
C THR A 55 2.34 9.35 12.50
N LYS A 56 2.61 9.96 11.34
CA LYS A 56 2.91 11.39 11.17
C LYS A 56 4.07 11.86 12.07
N ASN A 57 5.00 10.95 12.35
CA ASN A 57 6.13 11.21 13.23
C ASN A 57 7.47 10.94 12.52
N PRO A 58 8.19 11.98 12.06
CA PRO A 58 9.49 11.82 11.42
C PRO A 58 10.66 11.60 12.37
N GLU A 59 10.46 11.54 13.70
CA GLU A 59 11.54 11.42 14.68
C GLU A 59 12.27 10.06 14.60
N SER A 60 11.61 9.04 14.03
CA SER A 60 12.19 7.71 13.84
C SER A 60 13.12 7.62 12.62
N LEU A 61 13.19 8.64 11.81
CA LEU A 61 14.02 8.68 10.60
C LEU A 61 15.49 8.93 10.95
N LEU A 62 16.39 8.13 10.37
CA LEU A 62 17.80 8.13 10.75
C LEU A 62 18.66 9.07 9.89
N THR A 63 18.24 9.35 8.66
CA THR A 63 19.04 10.07 7.69
C THR A 63 18.32 11.28 7.10
N LYS A 64 19.12 12.25 6.62
CA LYS A 64 18.58 13.39 5.87
C LYS A 64 17.81 12.94 4.62
N HIS A 65 18.23 11.84 4.00
CA HIS A 65 17.57 11.31 2.81
C HIS A 65 16.15 10.81 3.15
N GLU A 66 15.97 10.10 4.25
CA GLU A 66 14.66 9.66 4.73
C GLU A 66 13.73 10.85 5.04
N HIS A 67 14.25 11.90 5.66
CA HIS A 67 13.47 13.13 5.89
C HIS A 67 13.03 13.80 4.58
N ILE A 68 13.86 13.76 3.54
CA ILE A 68 13.49 14.28 2.22
C ILE A 68 12.37 13.42 1.62
N LEU A 69 12.49 12.09 1.67
CA LEU A 69 11.47 11.17 1.16
C LEU A 69 10.14 11.35 1.90
N TYR A 70 10.18 11.40 3.23
CA TYR A 70 9.01 11.66 4.06
C TYR A 70 8.30 12.97 3.68
N THR A 71 9.08 14.06 3.58
CA THR A 71 8.53 15.38 3.25
C THR A 71 7.91 15.39 1.85
N ALA A 72 8.59 14.77 0.89
CA ALA A 72 8.09 14.69 -0.49
C ALA A 72 6.79 13.87 -0.57
N ALA A 73 6.74 12.72 0.09
CA ALA A 73 5.56 11.87 0.13
C ALA A 73 4.39 12.55 0.86
N SER A 74 4.63 13.16 2.02
CA SER A 74 3.61 13.90 2.76
C SER A 74 3.00 15.02 1.93
N ASN A 75 3.83 15.84 1.29
CA ASN A 75 3.36 16.92 0.41
C ASN A 75 2.56 16.38 -0.80
N MET A 76 2.96 15.23 -1.34
CA MET A 76 2.23 14.60 -2.44
C MET A 76 0.86 14.11 -1.98
N VAL A 77 0.75 13.49 -0.81
CA VAL A 77 -0.53 13.09 -0.21
C VAL A 77 -1.44 14.29 -0.03
N ASP A 78 -0.96 15.38 0.56
CA ASP A 78 -1.75 16.59 0.77
C ASP A 78 -2.27 17.15 -0.56
N ARG A 79 -1.44 17.12 -1.60
CA ARG A 79 -1.85 17.52 -2.95
C ARG A 79 -2.92 16.60 -3.54
N LEU A 80 -2.75 15.29 -3.44
CA LEU A 80 -3.72 14.30 -3.92
C LEU A 80 -5.04 14.42 -3.18
N MET A 81 -5.02 14.64 -1.86
CA MET A 81 -6.20 14.90 -1.05
C MET A 81 -6.95 16.15 -1.54
N SER A 82 -6.24 17.23 -1.86
CA SER A 82 -6.84 18.45 -2.39
C SER A 82 -7.47 18.24 -3.76
N ILE A 83 -6.82 17.45 -4.63
CA ILE A 83 -7.36 17.07 -5.94
C ILE A 83 -8.63 16.24 -5.75
N PHE A 84 -8.60 15.23 -4.88
CA PHE A 84 -9.76 14.38 -4.60
C PHE A 84 -10.95 15.19 -4.05
N ALA A 85 -10.69 16.06 -3.06
CA ALA A 85 -11.72 16.92 -2.48
C ALA A 85 -12.37 17.84 -3.54
N THR A 86 -11.57 18.35 -4.48
CA THR A 86 -12.08 19.14 -5.61
C THR A 86 -12.94 18.30 -6.56
N GLU A 87 -12.49 17.08 -6.87
CA GLU A 87 -13.18 16.14 -7.76
C GLU A 87 -14.55 15.73 -7.20
N VAL A 88 -14.61 15.44 -5.90
CA VAL A 88 -15.85 15.04 -5.23
C VAL A 88 -16.65 16.24 -4.67
N GLN A 89 -16.16 17.46 -4.88
CA GLN A 89 -16.79 18.72 -4.49
C GLN A 89 -17.08 18.84 -2.97
N THR A 90 -16.23 18.27 -2.14
CA THR A 90 -16.33 18.36 -0.68
C THR A 90 -14.97 18.13 -0.01
N ASP A 91 -14.77 18.75 1.15
CA ASP A 91 -13.65 18.51 2.06
C ASP A 91 -13.94 17.40 3.10
N LYS A 92 -15.20 16.94 3.16
CA LYS A 92 -15.63 15.88 4.06
C LYS A 92 -15.45 14.52 3.42
N VAL A 93 -14.25 14.01 3.49
CA VAL A 93 -13.87 12.70 2.97
C VAL A 93 -13.46 11.78 4.12
N GLU A 94 -13.71 10.49 3.97
CA GLU A 94 -13.20 9.46 4.88
C GLU A 94 -11.76 9.12 4.47
N VAL A 95 -10.82 9.18 5.44
CA VAL A 95 -9.41 8.84 5.20
C VAL A 95 -9.04 7.66 6.09
N LEU A 96 -8.59 6.58 5.48
CA LEU A 96 -8.26 5.31 6.11
C LEU A 96 -6.78 5.00 5.85
N PRO A 97 -5.87 5.38 6.76
CA PRO A 97 -4.46 5.00 6.66
C PRO A 97 -4.32 3.50 6.94
N GLU A 98 -3.36 2.85 6.30
CA GLU A 98 -3.04 1.42 6.46
C GLU A 98 -4.30 0.54 6.40
N HIS A 99 -5.21 0.86 5.44
CA HIS A 99 -6.46 0.15 5.32
C HIS A 99 -6.23 -1.29 4.88
N LYS A 100 -6.59 -2.22 5.73
CA LYS A 100 -6.54 -3.65 5.44
C LYS A 100 -7.89 -4.12 4.91
N PHE A 101 -7.93 -4.48 3.64
CA PHE A 101 -9.13 -5.05 3.03
C PHE A 101 -9.48 -6.41 3.65
N GLU A 102 -10.77 -6.67 3.86
CA GLU A 102 -11.27 -7.95 4.42
C GLU A 102 -10.93 -9.14 3.52
N GLY A 103 -10.74 -8.88 2.25
CA GLY A 103 -10.32 -9.87 1.27
C GLY A 103 -11.44 -10.51 0.49
N ILE A 104 -11.05 -11.08 -0.64
CA ILE A 104 -11.93 -11.79 -1.56
C ILE A 104 -11.57 -13.26 -1.57
N VAL A 105 -12.57 -14.12 -1.48
CA VAL A 105 -12.45 -15.57 -1.70
C VAL A 105 -13.00 -15.87 -3.10
N PHE A 106 -12.13 -16.21 -4.04
CA PHE A 106 -12.56 -16.56 -5.41
C PHE A 106 -13.03 -18.01 -5.52
N ASN A 107 -12.49 -18.88 -4.67
CA ASN A 107 -12.85 -20.29 -4.64
C ASN A 107 -13.01 -20.69 -3.17
N PRO A 108 -14.06 -21.43 -2.77
CA PRO A 108 -14.28 -21.81 -1.38
C PRO A 108 -13.12 -22.52 -0.69
N ASP A 109 -12.26 -23.17 -1.46
CA ASP A 109 -11.08 -23.89 -0.95
C ASP A 109 -9.83 -22.99 -0.84
N ASP A 110 -9.91 -21.74 -1.29
CA ASP A 110 -8.80 -20.80 -1.28
C ASP A 110 -8.79 -19.90 -0.04
N GLU A 111 -7.60 -19.48 0.37
CA GLU A 111 -7.47 -18.42 1.37
C GLU A 111 -8.00 -17.09 0.81
N ALA A 112 -8.59 -16.28 1.70
CA ALA A 112 -9.01 -14.93 1.34
C ALA A 112 -7.82 -14.11 0.83
N GLN A 113 -8.01 -13.48 -0.31
CA GLN A 113 -6.99 -12.63 -0.91
C GLN A 113 -7.12 -11.24 -0.27
N THR A 114 -6.13 -10.86 0.51
CA THR A 114 -6.12 -9.62 1.30
C THR A 114 -5.04 -8.67 0.79
N GLY A 115 -5.16 -7.41 1.15
CA GLY A 115 -4.15 -6.39 0.89
C GLY A 115 -4.27 -5.25 1.87
N THR A 116 -3.19 -4.48 2.02
CA THR A 116 -3.20 -3.25 2.82
C THR A 116 -2.80 -2.11 1.90
N ALA A 117 -3.65 -1.09 1.77
CA ALA A 117 -3.33 0.14 1.08
C ALA A 117 -2.79 1.16 2.08
N ASP A 118 -1.72 1.87 1.72
CA ASP A 118 -1.09 2.85 2.62
C ASP A 118 -2.06 3.97 2.99
N VAL A 119 -2.83 4.46 2.01
CA VAL A 119 -3.95 5.38 2.27
C VAL A 119 -5.12 5.05 1.34
N LEU A 120 -6.29 4.87 1.91
CA LEU A 120 -7.55 4.78 1.18
C LEU A 120 -8.42 5.98 1.55
N VAL A 121 -8.96 6.66 0.54
CA VAL A 121 -9.85 7.82 0.72
C VAL A 121 -11.19 7.50 0.08
N ARG A 122 -12.28 7.76 0.78
CA ARG A 122 -13.64 7.42 0.33
C ARG A 122 -14.56 8.63 0.37
N HIS A 123 -15.38 8.79 -0.64
CA HIS A 123 -16.53 9.69 -0.64
C HIS A 123 -17.60 9.22 -1.62
N GLY A 124 -18.83 9.03 -1.16
CA GLY A 124 -19.95 8.56 -2.00
C GLY A 124 -19.61 7.24 -2.70
N ASP A 125 -19.67 7.22 -4.03
CA ASP A 125 -19.33 6.07 -4.85
C ASP A 125 -17.93 6.14 -5.47
N THR A 126 -17.07 7.02 -4.96
CA THR A 126 -15.71 7.24 -5.44
C THR A 126 -14.69 6.96 -4.34
N SER A 127 -13.61 6.24 -4.68
CA SER A 127 -12.47 5.99 -3.80
C SER A 127 -11.18 6.41 -4.48
N MET A 128 -10.19 6.82 -3.69
CA MET A 128 -8.81 7.04 -4.13
C MET A 128 -7.87 6.17 -3.31
N ILE A 129 -6.95 5.51 -3.98
CA ILE A 129 -5.95 4.63 -3.36
C ILE A 129 -4.56 5.23 -3.58
N ILE A 130 -3.83 5.41 -2.49
CA ILE A 130 -2.44 5.88 -2.51
C ILE A 130 -1.55 4.79 -1.92
N ASP A 131 -0.46 4.49 -2.61
CA ASP A 131 0.53 3.50 -2.18
C ASP A 131 1.92 4.10 -2.33
N TYR A 132 2.69 4.13 -1.25
CA TYR A 132 4.00 4.75 -1.21
C TYR A 132 5.06 3.85 -1.83
N LYS A 133 5.77 4.35 -2.85
CA LYS A 133 6.87 3.65 -3.49
C LYS A 133 8.18 4.40 -3.24
N MET A 134 8.91 3.97 -2.22
CA MET A 134 10.19 4.58 -1.81
C MET A 134 11.40 3.97 -2.53
N GLY A 135 11.16 3.05 -3.46
CA GLY A 135 12.22 2.38 -4.22
C GLY A 135 12.76 3.23 -5.37
N MET A 136 13.90 2.79 -5.91
CA MET A 136 14.54 3.40 -7.09
C MET A 136 14.02 2.84 -8.43
N VAL A 137 13.15 1.84 -8.38
CA VAL A 137 12.60 1.21 -9.59
C VAL A 137 11.42 2.04 -10.10
N PRO A 138 11.41 2.43 -11.37
CA PRO A 138 10.27 3.11 -11.96
C PRO A 138 8.99 2.28 -11.80
N VAL A 139 7.90 2.95 -11.44
CA VAL A 139 6.57 2.33 -11.28
C VAL A 139 5.77 2.60 -12.55
N SER A 140 5.02 1.61 -13.02
CA SER A 140 4.10 1.78 -14.15
C SER A 140 2.95 2.74 -13.79
N ASP A 141 2.30 3.26 -14.83
CA ASP A 141 1.07 4.06 -14.66
C ASP A 141 0.07 3.31 -13.78
N PRO A 142 -0.59 3.96 -12.82
CA PRO A 142 -1.56 3.33 -11.93
C PRO A 142 -2.63 2.52 -12.66
N ALA A 143 -3.11 2.98 -13.83
CA ALA A 143 -4.12 2.29 -14.62
C ALA A 143 -3.62 0.96 -15.22
N GLU A 144 -2.30 0.78 -15.38
CA GLU A 144 -1.66 -0.41 -15.90
C GLU A 144 -0.98 -1.24 -14.79
N ASN A 145 -0.93 -0.71 -13.58
CA ASN A 145 -0.26 -1.33 -12.45
C ASN A 145 -1.16 -2.40 -11.83
N THR A 146 -0.74 -3.66 -11.93
CA THR A 146 -1.48 -4.81 -11.39
C THR A 146 -1.76 -4.70 -9.89
N GLN A 147 -0.91 -4.06 -9.12
CA GLN A 147 -1.13 -3.82 -7.70
C GLN A 147 -2.33 -2.91 -7.47
N PHE A 148 -2.41 -1.78 -8.20
CA PHE A 148 -3.54 -0.85 -8.09
C PHE A 148 -4.84 -1.43 -8.64
N ILE A 149 -4.77 -2.17 -9.76
CA ILE A 149 -5.94 -2.91 -10.28
C ILE A 149 -6.48 -3.86 -9.22
N TYR A 150 -5.59 -4.56 -8.51
CA TYR A 150 -5.99 -5.51 -7.47
C TYR A 150 -6.57 -4.81 -6.24
N TYR A 151 -5.99 -3.71 -5.77
CA TYR A 151 -6.59 -2.87 -4.73
C TYR A 151 -7.99 -2.38 -5.13
N GLY A 152 -8.15 -1.98 -6.39
CA GLY A 152 -9.44 -1.58 -6.92
C GLY A 152 -10.49 -2.69 -6.84
N LEU A 153 -10.12 -3.93 -7.17
CA LEU A 153 -11.00 -5.08 -7.04
C LEU A 153 -11.38 -5.36 -5.58
N LEU A 154 -10.42 -5.25 -4.65
CA LEU A 154 -10.66 -5.41 -3.23
C LEU A 154 -11.63 -4.34 -2.70
N GLU A 155 -11.41 -3.07 -3.08
CA GLU A 155 -12.30 -1.96 -2.69
C GLU A 155 -13.71 -2.14 -3.23
N MET A 156 -13.87 -2.54 -4.50
CA MET A 156 -15.19 -2.79 -5.09
C MET A 156 -15.90 -4.01 -4.47
N ALA A 157 -15.16 -4.98 -3.97
CA ALA A 157 -15.72 -6.13 -3.27
C ALA A 157 -16.20 -5.76 -1.85
N GLU A 158 -15.42 -4.94 -1.13
CA GLU A 158 -15.77 -4.43 0.18
C GLU A 158 -16.91 -3.40 0.12
N ARG A 159 -16.94 -2.60 -0.96
CA ARG A 159 -17.92 -1.56 -1.22
C ARG A 159 -18.55 -1.70 -2.61
N PRO A 160 -19.60 -2.54 -2.75
CA PRO A 160 -20.27 -2.75 -4.05
C PRO A 160 -20.87 -1.47 -4.67
N GLU A 161 -21.11 -0.43 -3.87
CA GLU A 161 -21.53 0.89 -4.34
C GLU A 161 -20.42 1.71 -4.98
N CYS A 162 -19.16 1.36 -4.79
CA CYS A 162 -18.01 2.05 -5.40
C CYS A 162 -18.02 1.82 -6.91
N LYS A 163 -18.08 2.92 -7.68
CA LYS A 163 -18.11 2.90 -9.14
C LYS A 163 -16.86 3.49 -9.78
N ARG A 164 -16.09 4.24 -8.99
CA ARG A 164 -14.92 4.95 -9.49
C ARG A 164 -13.77 4.83 -8.51
N ILE A 165 -12.61 4.46 -9.04
CA ILE A 165 -11.34 4.43 -8.32
C ILE A 165 -10.35 5.32 -9.04
N ILE A 166 -9.63 6.14 -8.26
CA ILE A 166 -8.63 7.11 -8.70
C ILE A 166 -7.26 6.67 -8.15
#